data_dd0651eba98ec6a8fa9197e5c35f79c6
#
_entry.id   dd0651eba98ec6a8fa9197e5c35f79c6
#
_cell.length_a   1.000
_cell.length_b   1.000
_cell.length_c   1.000
_cell.angle_alpha   90.00
_cell.angle_beta   90.00
_cell.angle_gamma   90.00
#
_symmetry.space_group_name_H-M   'P 1'
#
loop_
_entity.id
_entity.type
_entity.pdbx_description
1 polymer ?
#
loop_
_entity_poly.entity_id
_entity_poly.type
_entity_poly.pdbx_seq_one_letter_code
_entity_poly.pdbx_strand_id
1 'polypeptide(L)'
;MQNPALDLYFCIGCYDGEQLVGYLAVVSNRVTDAYIQDVIVTPAYQGRGIGTQLMETALAKIKADGISMISVIYGEESLRTYYERFGFYTMLAGQMEWDEKRRRDERLL
;
A
#
# COMPACT_ATOMS: atom_id res chain seq x y z
N MET A 1 1.09 -10.48 17.20
CA MET A 1 2.28 -9.72 17.63
C MET A 1 2.78 -8.86 16.48
N GLN A 2 2.99 -7.63 16.74
CA GLN A 2 3.42 -6.69 15.72
C GLN A 2 4.93 -6.77 15.51
N ASN A 3 5.37 -6.76 14.27
CA ASN A 3 6.80 -6.74 13.97
C ASN A 3 7.34 -5.35 14.29
N PRO A 4 8.26 -5.22 15.27
CA PRO A 4 8.77 -3.90 15.65
C PRO A 4 9.58 -3.21 14.56
N ALA A 5 10.03 -3.93 13.54
CA ALA A 5 10.78 -3.35 12.43
C ALA A 5 9.89 -2.74 11.34
N LEU A 6 8.59 -3.07 11.35
CA LEU A 6 7.65 -2.60 10.34
C LEU A 6 6.44 -1.93 11.01
N ASP A 7 6.66 -0.75 11.53
CA ASP A 7 5.61 0.07 12.10
C ASP A 7 4.96 0.95 11.05
N LEU A 8 3.76 1.44 11.36
CA LEU A 8 3.16 2.50 10.57
C LEU A 8 4.11 3.70 10.54
N TYR A 9 4.58 4.03 9.38
CA TYR A 9 5.50 5.12 9.19
C TYR A 9 4.75 6.45 9.07
N PHE A 10 3.79 6.50 8.13
CA PHE A 10 2.88 7.61 8.01
C PHE A 10 1.64 7.21 7.24
N CYS A 11 0.62 8.04 7.32
CA CYS A 11 -0.54 7.92 6.45
C CYS A 11 -0.90 9.30 5.91
N ILE A 12 -1.59 9.30 4.77
CA ILE A 12 -2.03 10.52 4.11
C ILE A 12 -3.52 10.42 3.88
N GLY A 13 -4.25 11.48 4.22
CA GLY A 13 -5.66 11.56 3.96
C GLY A 13 -5.96 12.67 2.96
N CYS A 14 -6.92 12.43 2.09
CA CYS A 14 -7.48 13.44 1.21
C CYS A 14 -8.91 13.71 1.65
N TYR A 15 -9.24 14.98 1.84
CA TYR A 15 -10.53 15.38 2.38
C TYR A 15 -11.29 16.29 1.43
N ASP A 16 -12.60 16.10 1.41
CA ASP A 16 -13.52 17.07 0.81
C ASP A 16 -14.33 17.65 1.98
N GLY A 17 -13.97 18.86 2.39
CA GLY A 17 -14.48 19.43 3.64
C GLY A 17 -14.02 18.58 4.81
N GLU A 18 -14.97 18.01 5.56
CA GLU A 18 -14.68 17.13 6.69
C GLU A 18 -14.72 15.65 6.31
N GLN A 19 -15.09 15.33 5.06
CA GLN A 19 -15.23 13.96 4.62
C GLN A 19 -13.91 13.42 4.10
N LEU A 20 -13.45 12.29 4.66
CA LEU A 20 -12.28 11.58 4.15
C LEU A 20 -12.67 10.86 2.87
N VAL A 21 -12.05 11.21 1.76
CA VAL A 21 -12.36 10.63 0.43
C VAL A 21 -11.22 9.83 -0.16
N GLY A 22 -10.03 9.94 0.39
CA GLY A 22 -8.86 9.17 -0.06
C GLY A 22 -7.90 8.93 1.09
N TYR A 23 -7.19 7.81 1.03
CA TYR A 23 -6.30 7.40 2.12
C TYR A 23 -5.18 6.54 1.57
N LEU A 24 -3.99 6.71 2.15
CA LEU A 24 -2.83 5.89 1.85
C LEU A 24 -2.02 5.69 3.11
N ALA A 25 -1.58 4.46 3.36
CA ALA A 25 -0.76 4.14 4.52
C ALA A 25 0.56 3.53 4.08
N VAL A 26 1.63 3.85 4.80
CA VAL A 26 2.97 3.33 4.54
C VAL A 26 3.53 2.75 5.83
N VAL A 27 4.02 1.53 5.75
CA VAL A 27 4.79 0.90 6.84
C VAL A 27 6.25 0.82 6.41
N SER A 28 7.17 0.89 7.37
CA SER A 28 8.59 0.96 7.05
C SER A 28 9.43 0.59 8.25
N ASN A 29 10.60 0.00 7.99
CA ASN A 29 11.64 -0.13 9.01
C ASN A 29 12.43 1.18 9.16
N ARG A 30 12.11 2.21 8.36
CA ARG A 30 12.70 3.56 8.38
C ARG A 30 14.17 3.60 8.02
N VAL A 31 14.69 2.52 7.49
CA VAL A 31 16.11 2.43 7.11
C VAL A 31 16.25 2.06 5.63
N THR A 32 15.69 0.93 5.22
CA THR A 32 15.91 0.39 3.88
C THR A 32 14.64 0.23 3.08
N ASP A 33 13.51 -0.10 3.72
CA ASP A 33 12.30 -0.57 3.04
C ASP A 33 11.06 0.19 3.49
N ALA A 34 10.19 0.48 2.54
CA ALA A 34 8.86 1.00 2.79
C ALA A 34 7.85 0.21 1.97
N TYR A 35 6.70 -0.06 2.55
CA TYR A 35 5.62 -0.77 1.90
C TYR A 35 4.36 0.11 1.92
N ILE A 36 3.87 0.44 0.72
CA ILE A 36 2.61 1.18 0.57
C ILE A 36 1.49 0.16 0.70
N GLN A 37 0.75 0.26 1.80
CA GLN A 37 -0.17 -0.79 2.20
C GLN A 37 -1.58 -0.59 1.69
N ASP A 38 -2.16 0.55 1.95
CA ASP A 38 -3.54 0.81 1.61
C ASP A 38 -3.63 2.08 0.76
N VAL A 39 -4.11 1.95 -0.48
CA VAL A 39 -4.44 3.09 -1.31
C VAL A 39 -5.92 2.97 -1.62
N ILE A 40 -6.71 3.80 -0.97
CA ILE A 40 -8.18 3.72 -1.04
C ILE A 40 -8.73 5.08 -1.44
N VAL A 41 -9.64 5.07 -2.42
CA VAL A 41 -10.38 6.27 -2.83
C VAL A 41 -11.86 5.92 -2.83
N THR A 42 -12.65 6.73 -2.17
CA THR A 42 -14.11 6.57 -2.15
C THR A 42 -14.67 6.51 -3.57
N PRO A 43 -15.57 5.56 -3.89
CA PRO A 43 -16.03 5.36 -5.26
C PRO A 43 -16.52 6.63 -5.98
N ALA A 44 -17.22 7.51 -5.30
CA ALA A 44 -17.72 8.75 -5.89
C ALA A 44 -16.61 9.71 -6.31
N TYR A 45 -15.39 9.51 -5.81
CA TYR A 45 -14.24 10.38 -6.09
C TYR A 45 -13.17 9.72 -6.94
N GLN A 46 -13.40 8.49 -7.38
CA GLN A 46 -12.48 7.80 -8.26
C GLN A 46 -12.46 8.44 -9.66
N GLY A 47 -11.33 8.32 -10.35
CA GLY A 47 -11.16 8.89 -11.68
C GLY A 47 -10.83 10.38 -11.69
N ARG A 48 -10.53 10.97 -10.54
CA ARG A 48 -10.20 12.40 -10.41
C ARG A 48 -8.73 12.64 -10.10
N GLY A 49 -7.90 11.60 -10.11
CA GLY A 49 -6.47 11.73 -9.84
C GLY A 49 -6.08 11.77 -8.37
N ILE A 50 -7.01 11.51 -7.46
CA ILE A 50 -6.72 11.51 -6.02
C ILE A 50 -5.72 10.44 -5.65
N GLY A 51 -5.90 9.20 -6.15
CA GLY A 51 -4.97 8.11 -5.89
C GLY A 51 -3.56 8.43 -6.38
N THR A 52 -3.45 9.06 -7.55
CA THR A 52 -2.17 9.47 -8.10
C THR A 52 -1.50 10.52 -7.25
N GLN A 53 -2.25 11.51 -6.76
CA GLN A 53 -1.70 12.52 -5.85
C GLN A 53 -1.23 11.92 -4.53
N LEU A 54 -1.98 10.96 -3.98
CA LEU A 54 -1.58 10.25 -2.77
C LEU A 54 -0.26 9.50 -2.99
N MET A 55 -0.15 8.80 -4.12
CA MET A 55 1.06 8.06 -4.46
C MET A 55 2.26 8.99 -4.64
N GLU A 56 2.09 10.07 -5.38
CA GLU A 56 3.18 11.03 -5.61
C GLU A 56 3.67 11.66 -4.30
N THR A 57 2.74 12.03 -3.44
CA THR A 57 3.07 12.61 -2.13
C THR A 57 3.82 11.60 -1.26
N ALA A 58 3.35 10.36 -1.21
CA ALA A 58 3.98 9.30 -0.43
C ALA A 58 5.38 9.00 -0.94
N LEU A 59 5.54 8.84 -2.26
CA LEU A 59 6.83 8.54 -2.85
C LEU A 59 7.85 9.65 -2.61
N ALA A 60 7.41 10.90 -2.70
CA ALA A 60 8.29 12.05 -2.44
C ALA A 60 8.82 12.02 -1.01
N LYS A 61 7.95 11.73 -0.04
CA LYS A 61 8.36 11.66 1.36
C LYS A 61 9.30 10.49 1.62
N ILE A 62 8.98 9.31 1.09
CA ILE A 62 9.83 8.12 1.27
C ILE A 62 11.22 8.36 0.72
N LYS A 63 11.31 8.94 -0.49
CA LYS A 63 12.59 9.22 -1.13
C LYS A 63 13.36 10.30 -0.37
N ALA A 64 12.67 11.34 0.11
CA ALA A 64 13.31 12.40 0.89
C ALA A 64 13.92 11.87 2.19
N ASP A 65 13.33 10.84 2.76
CA ASP A 65 13.82 10.22 3.98
C ASP A 65 14.91 9.17 3.72
N GLY A 66 15.32 9.00 2.46
CA GLY A 66 16.46 8.14 2.10
C GLY A 66 16.15 6.66 2.03
N ILE A 67 14.87 6.28 2.01
CA ILE A 67 14.47 4.89 1.89
C ILE A 67 14.49 4.50 0.42
N SER A 68 15.25 3.46 0.08
CA SER A 68 15.53 3.12 -1.32
C SER A 68 14.65 2.00 -1.89
N MET A 69 14.13 1.11 -1.04
CA MET A 69 13.28 0.01 -1.52
C MET A 69 11.83 0.31 -1.18
N ILE A 70 11.03 0.51 -2.21
CA ILE A 70 9.62 0.85 -2.05
C ILE A 70 8.80 -0.22 -2.74
N SER A 71 7.88 -0.83 -2.01
CA SER A 71 7.05 -1.92 -2.51
C SER A 71 5.58 -1.58 -2.46
N VAL A 72 4.83 -2.11 -3.42
CA VAL A 72 3.38 -2.08 -3.44
C VAL A 72 2.90 -3.42 -3.98
N ILE A 73 1.82 -3.96 -3.41
CA ILE A 73 1.22 -5.20 -3.89
C ILE A 73 -0.12 -4.87 -4.52
N TYR A 74 -0.31 -5.34 -5.74
CA TYR A 74 -1.58 -5.18 -6.45
C TYR A 74 -2.01 -6.53 -6.99
N GLY A 75 -3.33 -6.79 -6.91
CA GLY A 75 -3.88 -8.11 -7.20
C GLY A 75 -4.45 -8.27 -8.60
N GLU A 76 -4.40 -7.24 -9.42
CA GLU A 76 -4.98 -7.28 -10.77
C GLU A 76 -3.97 -6.85 -11.81
N GLU A 77 -3.91 -7.63 -12.89
CA GLU A 77 -3.01 -7.33 -14.01
C GLU A 77 -3.26 -5.94 -14.61
N SER A 78 -4.52 -5.49 -14.58
CA SER A 78 -4.90 -4.17 -15.11
C SER A 78 -4.22 -3.02 -14.36
N LEU A 79 -3.73 -3.24 -13.15
CA LEU A 79 -3.05 -2.21 -12.36
C LEU A 79 -1.56 -2.12 -12.66
N ARG A 80 -1.01 -3.06 -13.41
CA ARG A 80 0.43 -3.09 -13.72
C ARG A 80 0.89 -1.80 -14.39
N THR A 81 0.22 -1.38 -15.46
CA THR A 81 0.59 -0.18 -16.19
C THR A 81 0.51 1.06 -15.31
N TYR A 82 -0.50 1.11 -14.44
CA TYR A 82 -0.67 2.22 -13.51
C TYR A 82 0.54 2.36 -12.57
N TYR A 83 0.96 1.25 -11.95
CA TYR A 83 2.09 1.28 -11.01
C TYR A 83 3.44 1.46 -11.73
N GLU A 84 3.59 0.91 -12.93
CA GLU A 84 4.81 1.10 -13.71
C GLU A 84 5.08 2.58 -14.00
N ARG A 85 4.04 3.40 -14.15
CA ARG A 85 4.20 4.83 -14.38
C ARG A 85 4.88 5.55 -13.22
N PHE A 86 4.81 5.00 -12.01
CA PHE A 86 5.52 5.55 -10.86
C PHE A 86 6.94 5.03 -10.72
N GLY A 87 7.35 4.10 -11.58
CA GLY A 87 8.69 3.52 -11.53
C GLY A 87 8.76 2.15 -10.89
N PHE A 88 7.63 1.56 -10.52
CA PHE A 88 7.61 0.20 -10.00
C PHE A 88 7.81 -0.79 -11.15
N TYR A 89 8.60 -1.82 -10.91
CA TYR A 89 8.65 -2.96 -11.81
C TYR A 89 8.00 -4.15 -11.13
N THR A 90 7.32 -4.98 -11.92
CA THR A 90 6.60 -6.14 -11.40
C THR A 90 7.57 -7.26 -11.08
N MET A 91 7.39 -7.87 -9.93
CA MET A 91 8.18 -9.02 -9.52
C MET A 91 7.27 -10.07 -8.89
N LEU A 92 7.79 -11.28 -8.77
CA LEU A 92 7.04 -12.33 -8.10
C LEU A 92 7.06 -12.11 -6.59
N ALA A 93 5.91 -12.31 -5.96
CA ALA A 93 5.80 -12.21 -4.52
C ALA A 93 4.91 -13.34 -4.01
N GLY A 94 5.28 -13.86 -2.85
CA GLY A 94 4.45 -14.84 -2.16
C GLY A 94 3.66 -14.17 -1.05
N GLN A 95 2.41 -14.53 -0.91
CA GLN A 95 1.56 -14.05 0.16
C GLN A 95 0.80 -15.22 0.74
N MET A 96 0.77 -15.30 2.06
CA MET A 96 0.02 -16.31 2.75
C MET A 96 -0.98 -15.62 3.66
N GLU A 97 -2.22 -16.04 3.58
CA GLU A 97 -3.24 -15.66 4.53
C GLU A 97 -3.44 -16.82 5.49
N TRP A 98 -3.10 -16.60 6.76
CA TRP A 98 -3.22 -17.64 7.75
C TRP A 98 -4.49 -17.45 8.58
N ASP A 99 -5.38 -18.45 8.50
CA ASP A 99 -6.64 -18.47 9.22
C ASP A 99 -6.73 -19.80 9.96
N GLU A 100 -6.71 -19.75 11.29
CA GLU A 100 -6.73 -20.94 12.13
C GLU A 100 -7.97 -21.77 11.93
N LYS A 101 -9.14 -21.13 11.79
CA LYS A 101 -10.40 -21.83 11.56
C LYS A 101 -10.39 -22.58 10.24
N ARG A 102 -9.94 -21.93 9.17
CA ARG A 102 -9.83 -22.52 7.85
C ARG A 102 -8.85 -23.68 7.86
N ARG A 103 -7.75 -23.54 8.56
CA ARG A 103 -6.75 -24.60 8.67
C ARG A 103 -7.31 -25.83 9.38
N ARG A 104 -8.13 -25.64 10.42
CA ARG A 104 -8.79 -26.76 11.09
C ARG A 104 -9.74 -27.49 10.15
N ASP A 105 -10.52 -26.75 9.36
CA ASP A 105 -11.44 -27.34 8.41
C ASP A 105 -10.68 -28.16 7.37
N GLU A 106 -9.55 -27.69 6.90
CA GLU A 106 -8.70 -28.43 5.96
C GLU A 106 -8.14 -29.71 6.58
N ARG A 107 -7.83 -29.70 7.86
CA ARG A 107 -7.36 -30.89 8.56
C ARG A 107 -8.42 -31.97 8.69
N LEU A 108 -9.67 -31.56 8.73
CA LEU A 108 -10.77 -32.51 8.85
C LEU A 108 -11.07 -33.21 7.52
N LEU A 109 -10.56 -32.70 6.44
CA LEU A 109 -10.71 -33.31 5.12
C LEU A 109 -9.62 -34.35 4.88
#